data_e4d09cba513a056c58523c19e3e12980
#
_entry.id   e4d09cba513a056c58523c19e3e12980
#
_cell.length_a   1.000
_cell.length_b   1.000
_cell.length_c   1.000
_cell.angle_alpha   90.00
_cell.angle_beta   90.00
_cell.angle_gamma   90.00
#
_symmetry.space_group_name_H-M   'P 1'
#
loop_
_entity.id
_entity.type
_entity.pdbx_description
1 polymer ?
#
loop_
_entity_poly.entity_id
_entity_poly.type
_entity_poly.pdbx_seq_one_letter_code
_entity_poly.pdbx_strand_id
1 'polypeptide(L)'
;MSSLNKAQLIGRLGQDPEVRYTQANTAVATLSIATSERYKDSNGEQQEKTEWHRVVAWGRLAEICQQYLTKGSLVYIEGPIQTRSWEDNQGQKRYTTEIKALQMTMLDSKGSGGGGQGGNQNAGNQPQPMSSNVELGKDFDNMDDDLPF
;
A
#
# COMPACT_ATOMS: atom_id res chain seq x y z
N MET A 1 -2.14 17.85 30.29
CA MET A 1 -1.15 17.85 29.21
C MET A 1 -1.86 17.50 27.89
N SER A 2 -1.61 18.29 26.87
CA SER A 2 -2.12 18.00 25.53
C SER A 2 -0.96 17.46 24.70
N SER A 3 -1.11 16.26 24.15
CA SER A 3 -0.09 15.63 23.30
C SER A 3 -0.75 14.86 22.17
N LEU A 4 -0.02 14.67 21.07
CA LEU A 4 -0.42 13.84 19.95
C LEU A 4 0.74 12.89 19.61
N ASN A 5 0.44 11.61 19.52
CA ASN A 5 1.37 10.59 19.04
C ASN A 5 0.66 9.73 18.01
N LYS A 6 0.90 9.98 16.73
CA LYS A 6 0.21 9.35 15.63
C LYS A 6 1.10 9.26 14.40
N ALA A 7 1.23 8.07 13.86
CA ALA A 7 1.83 7.84 12.56
C ALA A 7 0.75 7.45 11.55
N GLN A 8 0.92 7.87 10.32
CA GLN A 8 0.10 7.50 9.17
C GLN A 8 1.03 7.02 8.05
N LEU A 9 0.78 5.83 7.55
CA LEU A 9 1.58 5.23 6.50
C LEU A 9 0.69 4.75 5.36
N ILE A 10 1.13 4.98 4.13
CA ILE A 10 0.67 4.25 2.96
C ILE A 10 1.90 3.56 2.38
N GLY A 11 1.87 2.24 2.31
CA GLY A 11 3.00 1.47 1.82
C GLY A 11 2.64 0.04 1.47
N ARG A 12 3.62 -0.69 0.96
CA ARG A 12 3.46 -2.09 0.59
C ARG A 12 4.15 -3.02 1.58
N LEU A 13 3.51 -4.16 1.83
CA LEU A 13 4.11 -5.21 2.63
C LEU A 13 5.32 -5.82 1.88
N GLY A 14 6.46 -5.91 2.59
CA GLY A 14 7.66 -6.56 2.07
C GLY A 14 7.63 -8.07 2.18
N GLN A 15 6.78 -8.60 3.04
CA GLN A 15 6.56 -10.02 3.27
C GLN A 15 5.14 -10.27 3.78
N ASP A 16 4.74 -11.54 3.83
CA ASP A 16 3.46 -11.91 4.43
C ASP A 16 3.43 -11.52 5.92
N PRO A 17 2.26 -11.20 6.50
CA PRO A 17 2.14 -10.91 7.91
C PRO A 17 2.62 -12.07 8.79
N GLU A 18 3.46 -11.77 9.77
CA GLU A 18 3.84 -12.74 10.79
C GLU A 18 2.84 -12.69 11.94
N VAL A 19 2.12 -13.78 12.17
CA VAL A 19 1.11 -13.85 13.22
C VAL A 19 1.54 -14.79 14.31
N ARG A 20 1.43 -14.33 15.55
CA ARG A 20 1.67 -15.09 16.76
C ARG A 20 0.48 -14.94 17.69
N TYR A 21 0.34 -15.87 18.60
CA TYR A 21 -0.68 -15.84 19.64
C TYR A 21 -0.01 -15.69 21.02
N THR A 22 -0.56 -14.79 21.83
CA THR A 22 -0.11 -14.62 23.23
C THR A 22 -0.61 -15.78 24.09
N GLN A 23 -0.13 -15.88 25.33
CA GLN A 23 -0.62 -16.86 26.29
C GLN A 23 -2.12 -16.71 26.58
N ALA A 24 -2.66 -15.50 26.46
CA ALA A 24 -4.09 -15.22 26.55
C ALA A 24 -4.85 -15.52 25.23
N ASN A 25 -4.20 -16.18 24.24
CA ASN A 25 -4.75 -16.51 22.94
C ASN A 25 -5.18 -15.29 22.12
N THR A 26 -4.50 -14.18 22.29
CA THR A 26 -4.71 -12.96 21.47
C THR A 26 -3.76 -12.97 20.29
N ALA A 27 -4.30 -12.78 19.09
CA ALA A 27 -3.50 -12.69 17.86
C ALA A 27 -2.67 -11.40 17.84
N VAL A 28 -1.42 -11.50 17.42
CA VAL A 28 -0.51 -10.38 17.20
C VAL A 28 0.13 -10.54 15.83
N ALA A 29 -0.13 -9.61 14.95
CA ALA A 29 0.46 -9.58 13.60
C ALA A 29 1.55 -8.53 13.52
N THR A 30 2.70 -8.92 13.01
CA THR A 30 3.80 -8.01 12.68
C THR A 30 3.86 -7.85 11.17
N LEU A 31 3.83 -6.59 10.73
CA LEU A 31 3.89 -6.21 9.32
C LEU A 31 5.18 -5.42 9.07
N SER A 32 5.87 -5.72 7.98
CA SER A 32 6.98 -4.91 7.47
C SER A 32 6.48 -4.12 6.27
N ILE A 33 6.39 -2.80 6.42
CA ILE A 33 5.81 -1.92 5.42
C ILE A 33 6.88 -1.00 4.84
N ALA A 34 7.01 -0.99 3.52
CA ALA A 34 7.92 -0.12 2.80
C ALA A 34 7.21 1.16 2.34
N THR A 35 7.83 2.29 2.62
CA THR A 35 7.50 3.57 2.01
C THR A 35 8.69 4.05 1.19
N SER A 36 8.47 4.50 -0.03
CA SER A 36 9.53 4.98 -0.92
C SER A 36 9.31 6.43 -1.30
N GLU A 37 10.37 7.19 -1.25
CA GLU A 37 10.38 8.56 -1.75
C GLU A 37 11.42 8.71 -2.87
N ARG A 38 11.11 9.54 -3.85
CA ARG A 38 12.03 9.89 -4.92
C ARG A 38 12.50 11.33 -4.73
N TYR A 39 13.79 11.51 -4.77
CA TYR A 39 14.42 12.83 -4.65
C TYR A 39 15.53 13.00 -5.71
N LYS A 40 15.89 14.23 -5.97
CA LYS A 40 17.06 14.54 -6.79
C LYS A 40 18.25 14.80 -5.87
N ASP A 41 19.37 14.18 -6.17
CA ASP A 41 20.60 14.41 -5.46
C ASP A 41 21.25 15.74 -5.89
N SER A 42 22.41 16.07 -5.30
CA SER A 42 23.17 17.28 -5.61
C SER A 42 23.68 17.35 -7.06
N ASN A 43 23.74 16.22 -7.75
CA ASN A 43 24.14 16.11 -9.14
C ASN A 43 22.93 16.19 -10.11
N GLY A 44 21.70 16.32 -9.59
CA GLY A 44 20.47 16.36 -10.36
C GLY A 44 19.98 15.00 -10.82
N GLU A 45 20.55 13.90 -10.33
CA GLU A 45 20.12 12.54 -10.61
C GLU A 45 18.97 12.13 -9.71
N GLN A 46 18.00 11.38 -10.27
CA GLN A 46 16.90 10.83 -9.50
C GLN A 46 17.37 9.65 -8.65
N GLN A 47 17.14 9.76 -7.36
CA GLN A 47 17.39 8.71 -6.37
C GLN A 47 16.09 8.26 -5.75
N GLU A 48 16.06 6.99 -5.31
CA GLU A 48 14.94 6.43 -4.56
C GLU A 48 15.43 5.94 -3.19
N LYS A 49 14.74 6.34 -2.14
CA LYS A 49 15.01 5.90 -0.77
C LYS A 49 13.79 5.16 -0.25
N THR A 50 14.00 3.96 0.24
CA THR A 50 12.97 3.14 0.88
C THR A 50 13.19 3.12 2.38
N GLU A 51 12.14 3.41 3.13
CA GLU A 51 12.09 3.29 4.59
C GLU A 51 11.21 2.10 4.95
N TRP A 52 11.70 1.27 5.88
CA TRP A 52 11.00 0.09 6.38
C TRP A 52 10.40 0.37 7.75
N HIS A 53 9.10 0.19 7.86
CA HIS A 53 8.35 0.41 9.10
C HIS A 53 7.87 -0.91 9.69
N ARG A 54 8.14 -1.10 10.98
CA ARG A 54 7.58 -2.20 11.72
C ARG A 54 6.24 -1.79 12.29
N VAL A 55 5.19 -2.51 11.93
CA VAL A 55 3.83 -2.27 12.37
C VAL A 55 3.31 -3.50 13.10
N VAL A 56 2.68 -3.31 14.25
CA VAL A 56 2.10 -4.38 15.07
C VAL A 56 0.61 -4.16 15.20
N ALA A 57 -0.18 -5.17 14.82
CA ALA A 57 -1.61 -5.21 15.00
C ALA A 57 -2.00 -6.25 16.03
N TRP A 58 -3.05 -5.99 16.80
CA TRP A 58 -3.51 -6.85 17.90
C TRP A 58 -4.95 -7.32 17.69
N GLY A 59 -5.24 -8.50 18.18
CA GLY A 59 -6.58 -9.04 18.25
C GLY A 59 -7.25 -9.17 16.89
N ARG A 60 -8.46 -8.65 16.77
CA ARG A 60 -9.24 -8.73 15.52
C ARG A 60 -8.53 -8.14 14.32
N LEU A 61 -7.82 -7.04 14.50
CA LEU A 61 -7.07 -6.41 13.41
C LEU A 61 -5.92 -7.31 12.93
N ALA A 62 -5.26 -8.01 13.84
CA ALA A 62 -4.22 -9.00 13.50
C ALA A 62 -4.79 -10.16 12.67
N GLU A 63 -5.97 -10.66 13.03
CA GLU A 63 -6.65 -11.71 12.28
C GLU A 63 -7.03 -11.26 10.87
N ILE A 64 -7.51 -10.03 10.74
CA ILE A 64 -7.84 -9.41 9.44
C ILE A 64 -6.57 -9.30 8.59
N CYS A 65 -5.46 -8.85 9.16
CA CYS A 65 -4.19 -8.78 8.46
C CYS A 65 -3.74 -10.16 7.97
N GLN A 66 -3.85 -11.18 8.80
CA GLN A 66 -3.52 -12.56 8.43
C GLN A 66 -4.37 -13.09 7.28
N GLN A 67 -5.65 -12.79 7.31
CA GLN A 67 -6.62 -13.34 6.36
C GLN A 67 -6.54 -12.67 4.98
N TYR A 68 -6.29 -11.36 4.94
CA TYR A 68 -6.44 -10.56 3.72
C TYR A 68 -5.15 -9.99 3.15
N LEU A 69 -4.08 -9.90 3.93
CA LEU A 69 -2.82 -9.31 3.48
C LEU A 69 -1.81 -10.36 3.08
N THR A 70 -1.06 -10.06 2.05
CA THR A 70 0.09 -10.84 1.56
C THR A 70 1.23 -9.91 1.22
N LYS A 71 2.41 -10.49 0.94
CA LYS A 71 3.53 -9.72 0.39
C LYS A 71 3.08 -8.90 -0.81
N GLY A 72 3.41 -7.63 -0.83
CA GLY A 72 3.07 -6.69 -1.90
C GLY A 72 1.75 -5.94 -1.72
N SER A 73 0.89 -6.34 -0.77
CA SER A 73 -0.36 -5.63 -0.48
C SER A 73 -0.12 -4.18 -0.15
N LEU A 74 -0.90 -3.28 -0.76
CA LEU A 74 -0.88 -1.86 -0.47
C LEU A 74 -1.88 -1.55 0.63
N VAL A 75 -1.40 -0.92 1.70
CA VAL A 75 -2.22 -0.64 2.89
C VAL A 75 -2.03 0.79 3.37
N TYR A 76 -3.07 1.32 4.00
CA TYR A 76 -3.04 2.47 4.87
C TYR A 76 -3.05 2.00 6.32
N ILE A 77 -2.13 2.50 7.13
CA ILE A 77 -2.02 2.21 8.56
C ILE A 77 -2.02 3.52 9.34
N GLU A 78 -2.71 3.48 10.46
CA GLU A 78 -2.74 4.60 11.40
C GLU A 78 -2.64 4.08 12.82
N GLY A 79 -1.82 4.74 13.65
CA GLY A 79 -1.69 4.44 15.06
C GLY A 79 -0.50 5.12 15.73
N PRO A 80 -0.36 5.00 17.06
CA PRO A 80 0.74 5.61 17.79
C PRO A 80 2.07 4.91 17.54
N ILE A 81 3.14 5.69 17.64
CA ILE A 81 4.51 5.19 17.66
C ILE A 81 4.83 4.72 19.06
N GLN A 82 5.37 3.53 19.20
CA GLN A 82 5.77 2.92 20.47
C GLN A 82 7.21 2.44 20.41
N THR A 83 7.96 2.63 21.49
CA THR A 83 9.29 2.05 21.67
C THR A 83 9.25 1.12 22.86
N ARG A 84 9.66 -0.12 22.66
CA ARG A 84 9.83 -1.12 23.71
C ARG A 84 11.29 -1.49 23.87
N SER A 85 11.69 -1.83 25.09
CA SER A 85 13.01 -2.35 25.38
C SER A 85 12.95 -3.87 25.60
N TRP A 86 14.01 -4.55 25.22
CA TRP A 86 14.20 -5.98 25.41
C TRP A 86 15.68 -6.29 25.59
N GLU A 87 15.99 -7.43 26.16
CA GLU A 87 17.37 -7.89 26.31
C GLU A 87 17.69 -8.95 25.25
N ASP A 88 18.86 -8.81 24.63
CA ASP A 88 19.36 -9.81 23.70
C ASP A 88 20.02 -10.99 24.44
N ASN A 89 20.47 -12.00 23.68
CA ASN A 89 21.10 -13.20 24.23
C ASN A 89 22.42 -12.93 24.96
N GLN A 90 22.98 -11.71 24.82
CA GLN A 90 24.20 -11.27 25.48
C GLN A 90 23.91 -10.39 26.70
N GLY A 91 22.65 -10.24 27.10
CA GLY A 91 22.22 -9.42 28.20
C GLY A 91 22.25 -7.92 27.95
N GLN A 92 22.41 -7.50 26.69
CA GLN A 92 22.39 -6.09 26.30
C GLN A 92 20.97 -5.60 26.07
N LYS A 93 20.68 -4.41 26.60
CA LYS A 93 19.39 -3.76 26.42
C LYS A 93 19.27 -3.22 25.01
N ARG A 94 18.23 -3.64 24.31
CA ARG A 94 17.88 -3.21 22.95
C ARG A 94 16.54 -2.50 22.94
N TYR A 95 16.35 -1.65 21.96
CA TYR A 95 15.11 -0.90 21.75
C TYR A 95 14.55 -1.21 20.36
N THR A 96 13.24 -1.38 20.29
CA THR A 96 12.52 -1.54 19.05
C THR A 96 11.42 -0.50 18.98
N THR A 97 11.45 0.33 17.94
CA THR A 97 10.42 1.31 17.65
C THR A 97 9.48 0.74 16.61
N GLU A 98 8.20 0.76 16.91
CA GLU A 98 7.15 0.20 16.07
C GLU A 98 5.90 1.07 16.12
N ILE A 99 5.02 0.90 15.15
CA ILE A 99 3.72 1.55 15.10
C ILE A 99 2.67 0.54 15.52
N LYS A 100 1.90 0.89 16.54
CA LYS A 100 0.73 0.09 16.94
C LYS A 100 -0.43 0.43 16.02
N ALA A 101 -0.79 -0.48 15.12
CA ALA A 101 -1.92 -0.26 14.22
C ALA A 101 -3.22 -0.22 15.01
N LEU A 102 -3.94 0.88 14.90
CA LEU A 102 -5.31 1.04 15.40
C LEU A 102 -6.31 0.97 14.25
N GLN A 103 -5.90 1.38 13.07
CA GLN A 103 -6.68 1.34 11.86
C GLN A 103 -5.84 0.81 10.70
N MET A 104 -6.44 -0.03 9.88
CA MET A 104 -5.86 -0.54 8.64
C MET A 104 -6.92 -0.52 7.55
N THR A 105 -6.55 -0.04 6.38
CA THR A 105 -7.38 -0.05 5.18
C THR A 105 -6.58 -0.62 4.02
N MET A 106 -7.15 -1.61 3.35
CA MET A 106 -6.57 -2.16 2.12
C MET A 106 -6.84 -1.22 0.95
N LEU A 107 -5.79 -0.83 0.25
CA LEU A 107 -5.84 0.12 -0.85
C LEU A 107 -5.64 -0.52 -2.24
N ASP A 108 -5.30 -1.80 -2.29
CA ASP A 108 -5.26 -2.51 -3.57
C ASP A 108 -6.68 -2.53 -4.15
N SER A 109 -6.81 -2.08 -5.39
CA SER A 109 -8.01 -2.33 -6.17
C SER A 109 -8.19 -3.84 -6.23
N LYS A 110 -9.40 -4.34 -6.04
CA LYS A 110 -9.75 -5.72 -6.36
C LYS A 110 -9.44 -5.90 -7.84
N GLY A 111 -8.20 -6.31 -8.14
CA GLY A 111 -7.78 -6.64 -9.47
C GLY A 111 -8.71 -7.72 -9.97
N SER A 112 -9.30 -7.51 -11.12
CA SER A 112 -9.88 -8.55 -11.93
C SER A 112 -8.77 -9.56 -12.26
N GLY A 113 -8.49 -10.44 -11.33
CA GLY A 113 -7.75 -11.67 -11.55
C GLY A 113 -8.68 -12.67 -12.22
N GLY A 114 -9.07 -12.38 -13.44
CA GLY A 114 -9.83 -13.28 -14.28
C GLY A 114 -8.97 -13.78 -15.42
N GLY A 115 -8.07 -14.67 -15.14
CA GLY A 115 -7.53 -15.59 -16.16
C GLY A 115 -8.54 -16.68 -16.43
N GLY A 116 -9.52 -16.43 -17.25
CA GLY A 116 -10.43 -17.42 -17.81
C GLY A 116 -10.10 -17.64 -19.27
N GLN A 117 -9.25 -18.61 -19.55
CA GLN A 117 -9.07 -19.17 -20.87
C GLN A 117 -10.28 -20.06 -21.17
N GLY A 118 -11.06 -19.64 -22.13
CA GLY A 118 -12.14 -20.47 -22.67
C GLY A 118 -12.37 -20.08 -24.12
N GLY A 119 -11.71 -20.83 -25.01
CA GLY A 119 -11.95 -20.71 -26.44
C GLY A 119 -13.37 -21.14 -26.80
N ASN A 120 -13.96 -20.45 -27.71
CA ASN A 120 -14.83 -21.08 -28.70
C ASN A 120 -14.81 -20.26 -30.00
N GLN A 121 -14.31 -20.90 -31.02
CA GLN A 121 -14.44 -20.50 -32.41
C GLN A 121 -15.92 -20.65 -32.81
N ASN A 122 -16.50 -19.65 -33.41
CA ASN A 122 -17.33 -19.94 -34.57
C ASN A 122 -17.42 -18.76 -35.52
N ALA A 123 -17.31 -19.11 -36.78
CA ALA A 123 -17.16 -18.31 -37.96
C ALA A 123 -18.47 -17.59 -38.38
N GLY A 124 -18.28 -16.50 -39.06
CA GLY A 124 -19.14 -16.17 -40.20
C GLY A 124 -20.00 -14.92 -40.05
N ASN A 125 -19.60 -13.86 -40.61
CA ASN A 125 -20.23 -13.13 -41.71
C ASN A 125 -19.86 -11.65 -41.69
N GLN A 126 -19.08 -11.24 -42.70
CA GLN A 126 -19.05 -9.84 -43.13
C GLN A 126 -20.34 -9.52 -43.93
N PRO A 127 -20.81 -8.29 -43.96
CA PRO A 127 -20.31 -7.36 -44.99
C PRO A 127 -20.09 -5.91 -44.52
N GLN A 128 -19.19 -5.28 -45.23
CA GLN A 128 -18.87 -3.85 -45.29
C GLN A 128 -19.95 -3.06 -46.05
N PRO A 129 -19.69 -1.76 -46.35
CA PRO A 129 -19.40 -0.57 -45.56
C PRO A 129 -20.42 0.56 -45.83
N MET A 130 -20.46 1.57 -45.01
CA MET A 130 -20.92 2.89 -45.48
C MET A 130 -20.17 4.02 -44.79
N SER A 131 -19.50 4.77 -45.61
CA SER A 131 -18.97 6.09 -45.38
C SER A 131 -20.03 7.07 -44.92
N SER A 132 -19.73 7.89 -43.97
CA SER A 132 -20.09 9.29 -44.02
C SER A 132 -19.14 10.14 -43.20
N ASN A 133 -18.40 10.94 -43.91
CA ASN A 133 -17.71 12.12 -43.52
C ASN A 133 -18.60 13.01 -42.66
N VAL A 134 -18.12 13.40 -41.48
CA VAL A 134 -18.47 14.71 -40.93
C VAL A 134 -17.19 15.30 -40.36
N GLU A 135 -16.68 16.21 -41.14
CA GLU A 135 -15.73 17.23 -40.79
C GLU A 135 -16.48 18.32 -40.00
N LEU A 136 -16.01 18.64 -38.82
CA LEU A 136 -16.22 19.92 -38.10
C LEU A 136 -15.40 19.78 -36.82
N GLY A 137 -14.51 20.63 -36.52
CA GLY A 137 -14.31 22.02 -36.58
C GLY A 137 -13.31 22.33 -35.49
N LYS A 138 -12.27 22.98 -35.88
CA LYS A 138 -11.32 23.66 -34.99
C LYS A 138 -12.08 24.54 -34.01
N ASP A 139 -11.62 24.54 -32.77
CA ASP A 139 -11.45 25.69 -31.90
C ASP A 139 -11.59 25.25 -30.45
N PHE A 140 -10.48 24.90 -29.83
CA PHE A 140 -10.25 25.12 -28.41
C PHE A 140 -8.77 25.47 -28.23
N ASP A 141 -8.46 26.66 -28.69
CA ASP A 141 -7.30 27.40 -28.22
C ASP A 141 -7.74 28.21 -26.99
N ASN A 142 -6.86 28.27 -26.01
CA ASN A 142 -6.91 29.12 -24.81
C ASN A 142 -7.86 28.70 -23.68
N MET A 143 -7.34 27.92 -22.77
CA MET A 143 -7.53 28.20 -21.35
C MET A 143 -6.15 28.30 -20.71
N ASP A 144 -5.74 29.53 -20.51
CA ASP A 144 -4.70 29.90 -19.57
C ASP A 144 -5.06 29.31 -18.22
N ASP A 145 -4.24 28.40 -17.80
CA ASP A 145 -4.35 27.76 -16.50
C ASP A 145 -3.55 28.59 -15.49
N ASP A 146 -4.20 29.61 -14.98
CA ASP A 146 -3.77 30.32 -13.79
C ASP A 146 -4.18 29.49 -12.57
N LEU A 147 -3.34 28.56 -12.19
CA LEU A 147 -3.39 27.91 -10.89
C LEU A 147 -2.44 28.64 -9.95
N PRO A 148 -2.94 29.32 -8.92
CA PRO A 148 -2.10 29.95 -7.90
C PRO A 148 -1.60 28.90 -6.91
N PHE A 149 -0.35 28.55 -7.05
CA PHE A 149 0.43 27.88 -6.01
C PHE A 149 1.69 28.69 -5.72
#